data_2112acdcb825746240f5f9e9fafaf864
#
_entry.id   2112acdcb825746240f5f9e9fafaf864
#
_cell.length_a   1.000
_cell.length_b   1.000
_cell.length_c   1.000
_cell.angle_alpha   90.00
_cell.angle_beta   90.00
_cell.angle_gamma   90.00
#
_symmetry.space_group_name_H-M   'P 1'
#
loop_
_entity.id
_entity.type
_entity.pdbx_description
1 polymer ?
#
loop_
_entity_poly.entity_id
_entity_poly.type
_entity_poly.pdbx_seq_one_letter_code
_entity_poly.pdbx_strand_id
1 'polypeptide(L)'
;MGMKVVVVTGGFDPLHSGHIEYFKAAKELGDILMVGLNSDDWLTRKKGRPFMPMSERAAIVKEIKCVGGVFEFDDSENHACEAIRHIKDTFPRNSQIIFANGGDRQKGTTPEVEYARELKDECDIGFVFGVGGNDKKNSSSWLLENWDKPETQRLWGKYRNLDNNGHWKVKELSIDTGKSLSDQRHFVRSEHWHIVDGKLEMNLEFTNGYKTSKVYSTGDSIDIPVKTWHHATNVGSTPVKVIEVWMGDTLSEEDIERRN
;
A
#
# COMPACT_ATOMS: atom_id res chain seq x y z
N MET A 1 -10.75 41.20 14.10
CA MET A 1 -9.74 40.31 13.50
C MET A 1 -10.43 39.51 12.43
N GLY A 2 -9.78 39.28 11.30
CA GLY A 2 -10.31 38.38 10.25
C GLY A 2 -10.29 36.92 10.70
N MET A 3 -11.12 36.07 10.06
CA MET A 3 -11.16 34.62 10.29
C MET A 3 -9.84 33.98 9.85
N LYS A 4 -9.32 33.02 10.60
CA LYS A 4 -8.19 32.19 10.21
C LYS A 4 -8.69 30.90 9.55
N VAL A 5 -8.47 30.80 8.24
CA VAL A 5 -8.86 29.63 7.45
C VAL A 5 -7.65 28.74 7.23
N VAL A 6 -7.67 27.55 7.81
CA VAL A 6 -6.60 26.57 7.62
C VAL A 6 -6.94 25.67 6.44
N VAL A 7 -5.99 25.44 5.57
CA VAL A 7 -6.13 24.61 4.37
C VAL A 7 -5.15 23.47 4.43
N VAL A 8 -5.64 22.27 4.20
CA VAL A 8 -4.83 21.08 3.96
C VAL A 8 -5.23 20.45 2.64
N THR A 9 -4.30 19.85 1.91
CA THR A 9 -4.58 19.16 0.65
C THR A 9 -3.97 17.76 0.65
N GLY A 10 -4.63 16.83 -0.04
CA GLY A 10 -4.13 15.47 -0.17
C GLY A 10 -5.11 14.51 -0.84
N GLY A 11 -4.61 13.33 -1.20
CA GLY A 11 -5.46 12.27 -1.75
C GLY A 11 -6.34 11.60 -0.69
N PHE A 12 -5.83 11.44 0.54
CA PHE A 12 -6.52 10.79 1.67
C PHE A 12 -7.14 9.45 1.28
N ASP A 13 -6.34 8.61 0.62
CA ASP A 13 -6.82 7.41 -0.07
C ASP A 13 -5.91 6.19 0.20
N PRO A 14 -6.33 5.22 1.03
CA PRO A 14 -7.43 5.33 1.98
C PRO A 14 -7.13 6.29 3.14
N LEU A 15 -8.20 6.80 3.75
CA LEU A 15 -8.10 7.58 4.99
C LEU A 15 -7.64 6.68 6.14
N HIS A 16 -6.76 7.20 7.01
CA HIS A 16 -6.23 6.48 8.17
C HIS A 16 -5.98 7.40 9.37
N SER A 17 -5.66 6.81 10.55
CA SER A 17 -5.48 7.55 11.80
C SER A 17 -4.48 8.71 11.70
N GLY A 18 -3.40 8.55 10.94
CA GLY A 18 -2.43 9.61 10.71
C GLY A 18 -3.02 10.85 10.01
N HIS A 19 -3.98 10.67 9.09
CA HIS A 19 -4.71 11.78 8.49
C HIS A 19 -5.62 12.47 9.52
N ILE A 20 -6.25 11.72 10.42
CA ILE A 20 -7.08 12.29 11.49
C ILE A 20 -6.24 13.14 12.44
N GLU A 21 -5.05 12.67 12.83
CA GLU A 21 -4.12 13.43 13.67
C GLU A 21 -3.65 14.70 12.95
N TYR A 22 -3.32 14.61 11.67
CA TYR A 22 -2.97 15.76 10.83
C TYR A 22 -4.10 16.79 10.78
N PHE A 23 -5.35 16.36 10.54
CA PHE A 23 -6.50 17.27 10.52
C PHE A 23 -6.74 17.93 11.87
N LYS A 24 -6.62 17.20 12.98
CA LYS A 24 -6.73 17.78 14.33
C LYS A 24 -5.65 18.84 14.58
N ALA A 25 -4.39 18.51 14.27
CA ALA A 25 -3.28 19.45 14.45
C ALA A 25 -3.41 20.68 13.53
N ALA A 26 -3.87 20.49 12.29
CA ALA A 26 -4.13 21.60 11.38
C ALA A 26 -5.27 22.49 11.90
N LYS A 27 -6.35 21.93 12.45
CA LYS A 27 -7.47 22.69 13.02
C LYS A 27 -7.05 23.60 14.20
N GLU A 28 -6.05 23.21 14.97
CA GLU A 28 -5.51 24.03 16.08
C GLU A 28 -4.85 25.35 15.60
N LEU A 29 -4.52 25.44 14.31
CA LEU A 29 -3.87 26.63 13.74
C LEU A 29 -4.85 27.76 13.41
N GLY A 30 -6.17 27.51 13.40
CA GLY A 30 -7.15 28.52 13.00
C GLY A 30 -8.60 28.21 13.36
N ASP A 31 -9.48 29.09 12.88
CA ASP A 31 -10.90 29.07 13.22
C ASP A 31 -11.69 27.99 12.48
N ILE A 32 -11.30 27.66 11.23
CA ILE A 32 -11.94 26.66 10.40
C ILE A 32 -10.87 25.86 9.62
N LEU A 33 -11.08 24.56 9.49
CA LEU A 33 -10.26 23.68 8.66
C LEU A 33 -11.00 23.34 7.36
N MET A 34 -10.39 23.70 6.24
CA MET A 34 -10.84 23.31 4.89
C MET A 34 -9.92 22.26 4.31
N VAL A 35 -10.51 21.18 3.78
CA VAL A 35 -9.76 20.04 3.23
C VAL A 35 -9.97 19.99 1.72
N GLY A 36 -8.91 20.25 0.96
CA GLY A 36 -8.86 20.09 -0.50
C GLY A 36 -8.49 18.64 -0.86
N LEU A 37 -9.33 17.98 -1.64
CA LEU A 37 -9.10 16.61 -2.09
C LEU A 37 -8.47 16.61 -3.48
N ASN A 38 -7.36 15.88 -3.62
CA ASN A 38 -6.81 15.57 -4.94
C ASN A 38 -7.75 14.70 -5.75
N SER A 39 -7.79 14.92 -7.06
CA SER A 39 -8.65 14.20 -8.02
C SER A 39 -8.33 12.71 -8.10
N ASP A 40 -9.26 11.93 -8.66
CA ASP A 40 -9.03 10.52 -9.00
C ASP A 40 -7.97 10.39 -10.11
N ASP A 41 -7.90 11.36 -11.02
CA ASP A 41 -6.87 11.41 -12.06
C ASP A 41 -5.47 11.63 -11.45
N TRP A 42 -5.34 12.51 -10.46
CA TRP A 42 -4.09 12.69 -9.73
C TRP A 42 -3.65 11.42 -9.00
N LEU A 43 -4.60 10.73 -8.34
CA LEU A 43 -4.33 9.45 -7.68
C LEU A 43 -3.92 8.38 -8.70
N THR A 44 -4.54 8.37 -9.88
CA THR A 44 -4.17 7.48 -10.98
C THR A 44 -2.76 7.75 -11.47
N ARG A 45 -2.39 9.02 -11.70
CA ARG A 45 -1.01 9.40 -12.06
C ARG A 45 0.00 9.00 -10.99
N LYS A 46 -0.35 9.14 -9.70
CA LYS A 46 0.57 8.89 -8.56
C LYS A 46 0.65 7.44 -8.11
N LYS A 47 -0.44 6.67 -8.18
CA LYS A 47 -0.57 5.33 -7.57
C LYS A 47 -1.13 4.26 -8.53
N GLY A 48 -1.40 4.61 -9.79
CA GLY A 48 -2.00 3.72 -10.79
C GLY A 48 -3.53 3.71 -10.79
N ARG A 49 -4.16 3.84 -9.63
CA ARG A 49 -5.63 3.95 -9.48
C ARG A 49 -6.00 4.51 -8.10
N PRO A 50 -7.17 5.13 -7.92
CA PRO A 50 -7.70 5.41 -6.61
C PRO A 50 -8.17 4.10 -5.93
N PHE A 51 -8.05 4.01 -4.62
CA PHE A 51 -8.68 2.97 -3.81
C PHE A 51 -10.16 3.28 -3.59
N MET A 52 -10.46 4.53 -3.23
CA MET A 52 -11.82 5.05 -3.12
C MET A 52 -12.04 6.19 -4.12
N PRO A 53 -13.17 6.23 -4.85
CA PRO A 53 -13.49 7.34 -5.72
C PRO A 53 -13.66 8.64 -4.93
N MET A 54 -13.51 9.78 -5.60
CA MET A 54 -13.58 11.12 -5.00
C MET A 54 -14.83 11.31 -4.13
N SER A 55 -16.00 10.85 -4.61
CA SER A 55 -17.27 10.97 -3.88
C SER A 55 -17.25 10.31 -2.51
N GLU A 56 -16.68 9.11 -2.41
CA GLU A 56 -16.54 8.39 -1.14
C GLU A 56 -15.54 9.08 -0.19
N ARG A 57 -14.40 9.51 -0.73
CA ARG A 57 -13.39 10.21 0.06
C ARG A 57 -13.94 11.53 0.62
N ALA A 58 -14.68 12.28 -0.22
CA ALA A 58 -15.33 13.52 0.19
C ALA A 58 -16.39 13.30 1.27
N ALA A 59 -17.24 12.29 1.09
CA ALA A 59 -18.27 11.94 2.06
C ALA A 59 -17.67 11.60 3.44
N ILE A 60 -16.61 10.76 3.48
CA ILE A 60 -15.94 10.36 4.72
C ILE A 60 -15.25 11.56 5.38
N VAL A 61 -14.47 12.35 4.63
CA VAL A 61 -13.72 13.48 5.19
C VAL A 61 -14.64 14.55 5.74
N LYS A 62 -15.78 14.79 5.10
CA LYS A 62 -16.79 15.78 5.53
C LYS A 62 -17.37 15.49 6.91
N GLU A 63 -17.50 14.21 7.27
CA GLU A 63 -18.05 13.79 8.57
C GLU A 63 -17.02 13.82 9.71
N ILE A 64 -15.75 14.20 9.43
CA ILE A 64 -14.73 14.32 10.46
C ILE A 64 -14.96 15.59 11.28
N LYS A 65 -15.19 15.44 12.57
CA LYS A 65 -15.60 16.51 13.50
C LYS A 65 -14.77 17.81 13.42
N CYS A 66 -13.46 17.72 13.13
CA CYS A 66 -12.59 18.89 13.05
C CYS A 66 -12.58 19.55 11.67
N VAL A 67 -13.20 18.97 10.66
CA VAL A 67 -13.26 19.47 9.29
C VAL A 67 -14.46 20.40 9.16
N GLY A 68 -14.22 21.64 8.74
CA GLY A 68 -15.25 22.66 8.51
C GLY A 68 -15.83 22.63 7.11
N GLY A 69 -15.08 22.08 6.13
CA GLY A 69 -15.54 21.89 4.77
C GLY A 69 -14.56 21.11 3.92
N VAL A 70 -15.09 20.52 2.85
CA VAL A 70 -14.32 19.74 1.86
C VAL A 70 -14.56 20.37 0.49
N PHE A 71 -13.53 20.45 -0.32
CA PHE A 71 -13.62 20.98 -1.67
C PHE A 71 -12.68 20.25 -2.63
N GLU A 72 -13.01 20.32 -3.90
CA GLU A 72 -12.20 19.84 -5.03
C GLU A 72 -11.45 21.01 -5.64
N PHE A 73 -10.30 20.77 -6.23
CA PHE A 73 -9.52 21.77 -6.94
C PHE A 73 -8.82 21.14 -8.15
N ASP A 74 -8.44 21.95 -9.12
CA ASP A 74 -7.66 21.50 -10.26
C ASP A 74 -6.23 21.19 -9.83
N ASP A 75 -5.84 19.92 -9.96
CA ASP A 75 -4.51 19.41 -9.65
C ASP A 75 -3.79 18.81 -10.88
N SER A 76 -4.20 19.21 -12.07
CA SER A 76 -3.61 18.77 -13.35
C SER A 76 -2.12 19.06 -13.43
N GLU A 77 -1.67 20.18 -12.86
CA GLU A 77 -0.27 20.63 -12.79
C GLU A 77 0.53 20.00 -11.64
N ASN A 78 -0.04 19.05 -10.89
CA ASN A 78 0.56 18.35 -9.76
C ASN A 78 0.96 19.26 -8.57
N HIS A 79 0.35 20.42 -8.42
CA HIS A 79 0.47 21.33 -7.29
C HIS A 79 -0.91 21.76 -6.78
N ALA A 80 -0.93 22.46 -5.62
CA ALA A 80 -2.17 22.84 -4.95
C ALA A 80 -2.43 24.38 -5.02
N CYS A 81 -1.90 25.09 -6.02
CA CYS A 81 -2.14 26.53 -6.19
C CYS A 81 -3.62 26.84 -6.36
N GLU A 82 -4.35 26.00 -7.09
CA GLU A 82 -5.80 26.15 -7.29
C GLU A 82 -6.61 25.94 -6.01
N ALA A 83 -6.09 25.16 -5.05
CA ALA A 83 -6.68 25.07 -3.72
C ALA A 83 -6.58 26.39 -2.96
N ILE A 84 -5.44 27.09 -3.07
CA ILE A 84 -5.26 28.42 -2.50
C ILE A 84 -6.22 29.43 -3.14
N ARG A 85 -6.34 29.41 -4.47
CA ARG A 85 -7.27 30.26 -5.21
C ARG A 85 -8.71 30.03 -4.77
N HIS A 86 -9.14 28.77 -4.69
CA HIS A 86 -10.49 28.40 -4.25
C HIS A 86 -10.82 29.00 -2.87
N ILE A 87 -9.91 28.89 -1.91
CA ILE A 87 -10.12 29.42 -0.56
C ILE A 87 -10.13 30.94 -0.56
N LYS A 88 -9.21 31.58 -1.29
CA LYS A 88 -9.18 33.06 -1.45
C LYS A 88 -10.50 33.59 -1.99
N ASP A 89 -11.09 32.90 -2.96
CA ASP A 89 -12.35 33.33 -3.60
C ASP A 89 -13.59 32.99 -2.77
N THR A 90 -13.49 32.01 -1.88
CA THR A 90 -14.60 31.55 -1.02
C THR A 90 -14.77 32.36 0.25
N PHE A 91 -13.65 32.82 0.86
CA PHE A 91 -13.67 33.51 2.14
C PHE A 91 -13.47 35.01 2.00
N PRO A 92 -13.93 35.83 2.99
CA PRO A 92 -13.74 37.28 2.96
C PRO A 92 -12.29 37.70 2.81
N ARG A 93 -12.00 38.74 2.08
CA ARG A 93 -10.63 39.25 1.82
C ARG A 93 -9.79 39.58 3.08
N ASN A 94 -10.44 39.84 4.20
CA ASN A 94 -9.76 40.09 5.47
C ASN A 94 -9.48 38.81 6.26
N SER A 95 -9.73 37.63 5.67
CA SER A 95 -9.38 36.34 6.27
C SER A 95 -7.88 36.07 6.09
N GLN A 96 -7.26 35.46 7.09
CA GLN A 96 -5.91 34.90 6.99
C GLN A 96 -5.99 33.47 6.53
N ILE A 97 -5.29 33.12 5.46
CA ILE A 97 -5.19 31.75 4.94
C ILE A 97 -3.91 31.12 5.50
N ILE A 98 -4.02 29.94 6.12
CA ILE A 98 -2.89 29.16 6.63
C ILE A 98 -2.84 27.86 5.86
N PHE A 99 -1.88 27.72 4.94
CA PHE A 99 -1.66 26.47 4.21
C PHE A 99 -0.80 25.54 5.07
N ALA A 100 -1.41 24.47 5.60
CA ALA A 100 -0.77 23.53 6.52
C ALA A 100 -0.27 22.29 5.77
N ASN A 101 1.03 22.00 5.86
CA ASN A 101 1.68 20.87 5.24
C ASN A 101 2.02 19.80 6.29
N GLY A 102 1.70 18.52 6.00
CA GLY A 102 2.00 17.39 6.87
C GLY A 102 3.48 16.98 6.84
N GLY A 103 3.86 16.21 7.82
CA GLY A 103 5.11 15.63 8.28
C GLY A 103 6.38 15.69 7.44
N ASP A 104 6.40 15.20 6.24
CA ASP A 104 7.62 15.01 5.43
C ASP A 104 7.91 16.14 4.42
N ARG A 105 7.02 17.12 4.30
CA ARG A 105 7.27 18.29 3.46
C ARG A 105 8.10 19.32 4.22
N GLN A 106 9.33 19.52 3.76
CA GLN A 106 10.24 20.52 4.32
C GLN A 106 10.02 21.90 3.68
N LYS A 107 10.47 22.95 4.40
CA LYS A 107 10.56 24.33 3.88
C LYS A 107 11.46 24.35 2.63
N GLY A 108 10.85 24.18 1.46
CA GLY A 108 11.46 24.39 0.16
C GLY A 108 10.61 25.39 -0.61
N THR A 109 11.11 25.86 -1.75
CA THR A 109 10.32 26.58 -2.73
C THR A 109 9.36 25.59 -3.37
N THR A 110 8.16 25.45 -2.81
CA THR A 110 7.07 24.72 -3.48
C THR A 110 6.31 25.69 -4.38
N PRO A 111 5.67 25.22 -5.47
CA PRO A 111 4.86 26.09 -6.34
C PRO A 111 3.83 26.90 -5.55
N GLU A 112 3.26 26.32 -4.50
CA GLU A 112 2.27 26.99 -3.64
C GLU A 112 2.87 28.20 -2.89
N VAL A 113 4.12 28.12 -2.45
CA VAL A 113 4.81 29.24 -1.76
C VAL A 113 5.12 30.38 -2.74
N GLU A 114 5.52 30.04 -3.96
CA GLU A 114 5.76 31.05 -5.02
C GLU A 114 4.45 31.72 -5.43
N TYR A 115 3.41 30.95 -5.67
CA TYR A 115 2.07 31.47 -5.99
C TYR A 115 1.51 32.39 -4.89
N ALA A 116 1.69 32.04 -3.63
CA ALA A 116 1.26 32.89 -2.53
C ALA A 116 2.02 34.26 -2.47
N ARG A 117 3.28 34.29 -2.90
CA ARG A 117 4.03 35.57 -3.01
C ARG A 117 3.46 36.49 -4.07
N GLU A 118 2.94 35.93 -5.16
CA GLU A 118 2.26 36.72 -6.21
C GLU A 118 0.96 37.35 -5.67
N LEU A 119 0.28 36.66 -4.75
CA LEU A 119 -1.00 37.06 -4.16
C LEU A 119 -0.87 37.95 -2.91
N LYS A 120 0.35 38.34 -2.49
CA LYS A 120 0.62 39.05 -1.22
C LYS A 120 -0.18 40.34 -1.02
N ASP A 121 -0.52 41.02 -2.11
CA ASP A 121 -1.28 42.27 -2.09
C ASP A 121 -2.81 42.03 -2.08
N GLU A 122 -3.26 40.81 -2.29
CA GLU A 122 -4.67 40.41 -2.36
C GLU A 122 -5.15 39.69 -1.08
N CYS A 123 -4.30 38.90 -0.45
CA CYS A 123 -4.66 38.12 0.75
C CYS A 123 -3.42 37.76 1.59
N ASP A 124 -3.65 37.58 2.89
CA ASP A 124 -2.61 37.13 3.85
C ASP A 124 -2.55 35.57 3.84
N ILE A 125 -1.47 35.03 3.27
CA ILE A 125 -1.25 33.58 3.17
C ILE A 125 0.02 33.19 3.93
N GLY A 126 -0.15 32.38 4.97
CA GLY A 126 0.94 31.78 5.74
C GLY A 126 1.09 30.28 5.44
N PHE A 127 2.31 29.75 5.63
CA PHE A 127 2.60 28.33 5.49
C PHE A 127 3.10 27.75 6.81
N VAL A 128 2.56 26.59 7.20
CA VAL A 128 3.03 25.83 8.36
C VAL A 128 3.41 24.43 7.87
N PHE A 129 4.62 23.98 8.22
CA PHE A 129 5.16 22.68 7.82
C PHE A 129 5.31 21.76 9.03
N GLY A 130 5.31 20.46 8.82
CA GLY A 130 5.45 19.47 9.90
C GLY A 130 4.20 19.31 10.77
N VAL A 131 3.04 19.74 10.27
CA VAL A 131 1.78 19.64 11.02
C VAL A 131 1.40 18.16 11.23
N GLY A 132 1.08 17.80 12.47
CA GLY A 132 0.76 16.42 12.87
C GLY A 132 1.97 15.57 13.26
N GLY A 133 3.19 16.17 13.29
CA GLY A 133 4.42 15.51 13.72
C GLY A 133 5.17 14.80 12.59
N ASN A 134 6.44 14.45 12.86
CA ASN A 134 7.33 13.79 11.89
C ASN A 134 7.25 12.26 11.94
N ASP A 135 6.62 11.68 12.97
CA ASP A 135 6.45 10.24 13.10
C ASP A 135 5.31 9.76 12.19
N LYS A 136 5.69 9.18 11.06
CA LYS A 136 4.75 8.60 10.11
C LYS A 136 4.15 7.32 10.68
N LYS A 137 3.14 7.46 11.55
CA LYS A 137 2.46 6.33 12.21
C LYS A 137 1.77 5.39 11.23
N ASN A 138 1.41 5.88 10.05
CA ASN A 138 0.71 5.09 9.04
C ASN A 138 0.86 5.69 7.64
N SER A 139 0.62 4.88 6.62
CA SER A 139 0.65 5.32 5.22
C SER A 139 -0.44 4.59 4.45
N SER A 140 -1.19 5.32 3.62
CA SER A 140 -2.17 4.72 2.71
C SER A 140 -1.55 3.62 1.84
N SER A 141 -0.31 3.82 1.37
CA SER A 141 0.40 2.82 0.56
C SER A 141 0.69 1.55 1.35
N TRP A 142 1.14 1.66 2.61
CA TRP A 142 1.39 0.49 3.46
C TRP A 142 0.11 -0.27 3.80
N LEU A 143 -0.99 0.45 4.04
CA LEU A 143 -2.28 -0.19 4.32
C LEU A 143 -2.77 -0.97 3.11
N LEU A 144 -2.66 -0.40 1.91
CA LEU A 144 -3.05 -1.06 0.67
C LEU A 144 -2.15 -2.25 0.35
N GLU A 145 -0.84 -2.11 0.52
CA GLU A 145 0.12 -3.19 0.28
C GLU A 145 -0.12 -4.39 1.22
N ASN A 146 -0.40 -4.13 2.49
CA ASN A 146 -0.75 -5.17 3.46
C ASN A 146 -2.13 -5.78 3.23
N TRP A 147 -3.08 -5.00 2.70
CA TRP A 147 -4.41 -5.48 2.36
C TRP A 147 -4.44 -6.37 1.12
N ASP A 148 -3.71 -5.98 0.09
CA ASP A 148 -3.71 -6.65 -1.22
C ASP A 148 -3.01 -8.02 -1.17
N LYS A 149 -2.08 -8.22 -0.22
CA LYS A 149 -1.28 -9.44 -0.07
C LYS A 149 -1.17 -9.90 1.39
N PRO A 150 -2.29 -10.32 2.02
CA PRO A 150 -2.27 -10.75 3.41
C PRO A 150 -1.39 -12.00 3.58
N GLU A 151 -0.59 -12.03 4.64
CA GLU A 151 0.15 -13.22 5.04
C GLU A 151 -0.76 -14.22 5.75
N THR A 152 -0.69 -15.48 5.35
CA THR A 152 -1.37 -16.60 6.01
C THR A 152 -0.36 -17.40 6.82
N GLN A 153 -0.55 -17.45 8.14
CA GLN A 153 0.29 -18.24 9.04
C GLN A 153 -0.03 -19.72 8.98
N ARG A 154 0.99 -20.57 9.06
CA ARG A 154 0.94 -22.04 9.11
C ARG A 154 1.91 -22.58 10.16
N LEU A 155 1.80 -23.86 10.51
CA LEU A 155 2.72 -24.52 11.47
C LEU A 155 4.17 -24.57 10.97
N TRP A 156 4.37 -24.48 9.66
CA TRP A 156 5.67 -24.52 9.02
C TRP A 156 6.27 -23.13 8.69
N GLY A 157 5.53 -22.06 8.95
CA GLY A 157 5.92 -20.70 8.61
C GLY A 157 4.73 -19.91 8.06
N LYS A 158 4.88 -19.23 6.94
CA LYS A 158 3.85 -18.39 6.35
C LYS A 158 3.92 -18.35 4.83
N TYR A 159 2.80 -17.94 4.21
CA TYR A 159 2.77 -17.63 2.79
C TYR A 159 1.87 -16.43 2.49
N ARG A 160 2.07 -15.84 1.32
CA ARG A 160 1.16 -14.85 0.74
C ARG A 160 0.98 -15.08 -0.75
N ASN A 161 -0.23 -14.80 -1.24
CA ASN A 161 -0.49 -14.79 -2.67
C ASN A 161 0.03 -13.49 -3.26
N LEU A 162 0.84 -13.58 -4.32
CA LEU A 162 1.39 -12.42 -5.01
C LEU A 162 0.53 -12.02 -6.20
N ASP A 163 0.06 -13.01 -6.97
CA ASP A 163 -0.80 -12.79 -8.13
C ASP A 163 -1.60 -14.07 -8.49
N ASN A 164 -2.73 -13.90 -9.20
CA ASN A 164 -3.58 -14.98 -9.68
C ASN A 164 -4.46 -14.51 -10.84
N ASN A 165 -4.40 -15.21 -11.99
CA ASN A 165 -5.26 -14.91 -13.13
C ASN A 165 -6.15 -16.09 -13.58
N GLY A 166 -6.24 -17.13 -12.76
CA GLY A 166 -7.05 -18.32 -13.04
C GLY A 166 -6.30 -19.45 -13.75
N HIS A 167 -5.30 -19.19 -14.57
CA HIS A 167 -4.45 -20.17 -15.25
C HIS A 167 -3.06 -20.32 -14.63
N TRP A 168 -2.63 -19.30 -13.89
CA TRP A 168 -1.43 -19.35 -13.07
C TRP A 168 -1.65 -18.58 -11.76
N LYS A 169 -0.93 -18.98 -10.72
CA LYS A 169 -0.93 -18.35 -9.39
C LYS A 169 0.50 -18.28 -8.88
N VAL A 170 0.85 -17.14 -8.28
CA VAL A 170 2.16 -16.93 -7.68
C VAL A 170 2.01 -16.75 -6.18
N LYS A 171 2.80 -17.49 -5.42
CA LYS A 171 2.90 -17.37 -3.96
C LYS A 171 4.33 -17.11 -3.53
N GLU A 172 4.49 -16.37 -2.47
CA GLU A 172 5.73 -16.33 -1.68
C GLU A 172 5.54 -17.21 -0.45
N LEU A 173 6.41 -18.17 -0.26
CA LEU A 173 6.48 -19.03 0.93
C LEU A 173 7.66 -18.60 1.79
N SER A 174 7.48 -18.59 3.10
CA SER A 174 8.57 -18.47 4.08
C SER A 174 8.48 -19.66 5.02
N ILE A 175 9.43 -20.60 4.91
CA ILE A 175 9.45 -21.84 5.69
C ILE A 175 10.46 -21.66 6.82
N ASP A 176 10.01 -21.78 8.07
CA ASP A 176 10.84 -21.60 9.25
C ASP A 176 11.92 -22.68 9.36
N THR A 177 13.01 -22.36 10.04
CA THR A 177 14.16 -23.27 10.22
C THR A 177 13.74 -24.62 10.80
N GLY A 178 14.14 -25.70 10.14
CA GLY A 178 13.84 -27.07 10.55
C GLY A 178 12.37 -27.48 10.38
N LYS A 179 11.56 -26.65 9.69
CA LYS A 179 10.17 -26.97 9.36
C LYS A 179 10.03 -27.51 7.95
N SER A 180 8.95 -28.25 7.74
CA SER A 180 8.64 -28.89 6.47
C SER A 180 7.19 -28.63 6.07
N LEU A 181 6.94 -28.54 4.77
CA LEU A 181 5.60 -28.66 4.23
C LEU A 181 5.15 -30.13 4.29
N SER A 182 3.85 -30.41 4.17
CA SER A 182 3.33 -31.77 4.05
C SER A 182 3.90 -32.47 2.83
N ASP A 183 4.08 -33.79 2.91
CA ASP A 183 4.30 -34.61 1.71
C ASP A 183 3.00 -34.69 0.92
N GLN A 184 3.00 -34.14 -0.29
CA GLN A 184 1.78 -33.86 -1.05
C GLN A 184 1.98 -34.02 -2.56
N ARG A 185 0.87 -34.18 -3.28
CA ARG A 185 0.83 -34.13 -4.76
C ARG A 185 -0.43 -33.42 -5.25
N HIS A 186 -0.38 -32.95 -6.51
CA HIS A 186 -1.46 -32.26 -7.18
C HIS A 186 -1.82 -32.97 -8.49
N PHE A 187 -3.10 -33.03 -8.81
CA PHE A 187 -3.59 -33.86 -9.96
C PHE A 187 -3.72 -33.04 -11.25
N VAL A 188 -3.99 -31.73 -11.14
CA VAL A 188 -4.30 -30.86 -12.29
C VAL A 188 -3.38 -29.67 -12.43
N ARG A 189 -2.54 -29.36 -11.41
CA ARG A 189 -1.56 -28.30 -11.50
C ARG A 189 -0.13 -28.83 -11.42
N SER A 190 0.78 -28.20 -12.15
CA SER A 190 2.24 -28.29 -11.95
C SER A 190 2.72 -27.08 -11.15
N GLU A 191 3.89 -27.21 -10.56
CA GLU A 191 4.50 -26.14 -9.78
C GLU A 191 5.93 -25.88 -10.23
N HIS A 192 6.32 -24.60 -10.26
CA HIS A 192 7.69 -24.15 -10.42
C HIS A 192 8.09 -23.36 -9.18
N TRP A 193 9.16 -23.76 -8.53
CA TRP A 193 9.68 -23.12 -7.33
C TRP A 193 11.02 -22.50 -7.60
N HIS A 194 11.21 -21.25 -7.16
CA HIS A 194 12.50 -20.54 -7.18
C HIS A 194 12.92 -20.20 -5.76
N ILE A 195 14.12 -20.60 -5.36
CA ILE A 195 14.67 -20.33 -4.04
C ILE A 195 15.25 -18.92 -4.04
N VAL A 196 14.55 -17.99 -3.37
CA VAL A 196 14.96 -16.57 -3.27
C VAL A 196 16.06 -16.40 -2.23
N ASP A 197 15.94 -17.13 -1.11
CA ASP A 197 16.92 -17.07 -0.02
C ASP A 197 16.88 -18.35 0.81
N GLY A 198 18.04 -18.81 1.28
CA GLY A 198 18.18 -19.96 2.17
C GLY A 198 18.48 -21.28 1.46
N LYS A 199 18.20 -22.41 2.17
CA LYS A 199 18.44 -23.78 1.70
C LYS A 199 17.24 -24.67 1.94
N LEU A 200 16.77 -25.34 0.90
CA LEU A 200 15.62 -26.21 0.89
C LEU A 200 16.01 -27.60 0.42
N GLU A 201 15.76 -28.63 1.23
CA GLU A 201 15.77 -30.01 0.75
C GLU A 201 14.41 -30.32 0.14
N MET A 202 14.42 -30.84 -1.10
CA MET A 202 13.23 -31.29 -1.82
C MET A 202 13.31 -32.77 -2.13
N ASN A 203 12.34 -33.50 -1.64
CA ASN A 203 12.15 -34.92 -1.96
C ASN A 203 11.03 -35.04 -2.98
N LEU A 204 11.33 -35.66 -4.14
CA LEU A 204 10.35 -35.89 -5.22
C LEU A 204 10.19 -37.39 -5.45
N GLU A 205 8.92 -37.83 -5.69
CA GLU A 205 8.61 -39.17 -6.18
C GLU A 205 7.69 -39.05 -7.40
N PHE A 206 8.25 -39.38 -8.55
CA PHE A 206 7.58 -39.27 -9.84
C PHE A 206 6.61 -40.42 -10.08
N THR A 207 5.68 -40.27 -11.02
CA THR A 207 4.67 -41.25 -11.36
C THR A 207 5.23 -42.61 -11.84
N ASN A 208 6.46 -42.61 -12.35
CA ASN A 208 7.18 -43.84 -12.74
C ASN A 208 7.91 -44.53 -11.58
N GLY A 209 7.73 -44.04 -10.34
CA GLY A 209 8.36 -44.58 -9.13
C GLY A 209 9.80 -44.09 -8.89
N TYR A 210 10.36 -43.27 -9.80
CA TYR A 210 11.69 -42.67 -9.58
C TYR A 210 11.64 -41.63 -8.44
N LYS A 211 12.63 -41.70 -7.52
CA LYS A 211 12.73 -40.81 -6.36
C LYS A 211 14.02 -40.02 -6.40
N THR A 212 13.94 -38.77 -5.99
CA THR A 212 15.12 -37.91 -5.81
C THR A 212 15.03 -37.18 -4.47
N SER A 213 16.19 -36.94 -3.87
CA SER A 213 16.36 -35.99 -2.76
C SER A 213 17.52 -35.08 -3.09
N LYS A 214 17.28 -33.77 -3.05
CA LYS A 214 18.30 -32.77 -3.38
C LYS A 214 18.13 -31.53 -2.54
N VAL A 215 19.23 -30.93 -2.11
CA VAL A 215 19.26 -29.62 -1.47
C VAL A 215 19.43 -28.55 -2.54
N TYR A 216 18.53 -27.57 -2.53
CA TYR A 216 18.54 -26.40 -3.39
C TYR A 216 18.92 -25.18 -2.56
N SER A 217 19.62 -24.27 -3.14
CA SER A 217 20.11 -23.02 -2.54
C SER A 217 19.59 -21.80 -3.27
N THR A 218 19.80 -20.62 -2.70
CA THR A 218 19.46 -19.34 -3.32
C THR A 218 19.88 -19.30 -4.80
N GLY A 219 18.94 -18.97 -5.69
CA GLY A 219 19.10 -18.92 -7.14
C GLY A 219 18.74 -20.21 -7.88
N ASP A 220 18.56 -21.34 -7.18
CA ASP A 220 18.12 -22.60 -7.80
C ASP A 220 16.60 -22.59 -8.06
N SER A 221 16.19 -23.40 -9.04
CA SER A 221 14.77 -23.65 -9.37
C SER A 221 14.45 -25.14 -9.41
N ILE A 222 13.18 -25.45 -9.20
CA ILE A 222 12.65 -26.81 -9.11
C ILE A 222 11.34 -26.85 -9.91
N ASP A 223 11.23 -27.78 -10.87
CA ASP A 223 9.98 -28.09 -11.55
C ASP A 223 9.33 -29.33 -10.91
N ILE A 224 8.06 -29.20 -10.55
CA ILE A 224 7.26 -30.25 -9.94
C ILE A 224 6.08 -30.56 -10.90
N PRO A 225 6.18 -31.63 -11.70
CA PRO A 225 5.11 -32.04 -12.60
C PRO A 225 3.84 -32.48 -11.86
N VAL A 226 2.71 -32.46 -12.55
CA VAL A 226 1.45 -33.01 -12.04
C VAL A 226 1.65 -34.43 -11.51
N LYS A 227 0.91 -34.79 -10.45
CA LYS A 227 0.92 -36.08 -9.79
C LYS A 227 2.25 -36.54 -9.18
N THR A 228 3.25 -35.61 -9.10
CA THR A 228 4.53 -35.85 -8.42
C THR A 228 4.39 -35.58 -6.94
N TRP A 229 4.69 -36.58 -6.11
CA TRP A 229 4.81 -36.39 -4.67
C TRP A 229 6.01 -35.53 -4.37
N HIS A 230 5.82 -34.55 -3.50
CA HIS A 230 6.88 -33.64 -3.11
C HIS A 230 6.78 -33.26 -1.64
N HIS A 231 7.94 -33.23 -1.00
CA HIS A 231 8.11 -32.87 0.40
C HIS A 231 9.30 -31.92 0.53
N ALA A 232 9.07 -30.74 1.04
CA ALA A 232 10.06 -29.69 1.15
C ALA A 232 10.40 -29.41 2.62
N THR A 233 11.69 -29.41 2.96
CA THR A 233 12.20 -29.16 4.31
C THR A 233 13.23 -28.03 4.29
N ASN A 234 13.08 -27.05 5.17
CA ASN A 234 14.12 -26.07 5.39
C ASN A 234 15.28 -26.69 6.20
N VAL A 235 16.42 -26.89 5.54
CA VAL A 235 17.66 -27.44 6.12
C VAL A 235 18.69 -26.36 6.41
N GLY A 236 18.34 -25.10 6.21
CA GLY A 236 19.19 -23.94 6.53
C GLY A 236 19.11 -23.52 7.99
N SER A 237 19.89 -22.50 8.36
CA SER A 237 19.90 -21.88 9.69
C SER A 237 18.98 -20.66 9.82
N THR A 238 18.37 -20.23 8.72
CA THR A 238 17.43 -19.11 8.61
C THR A 238 16.16 -19.56 7.90
N PRO A 239 15.03 -18.83 8.00
CA PRO A 239 13.86 -19.12 7.18
C PRO A 239 14.20 -19.11 5.69
N VAL A 240 13.75 -20.11 4.95
CA VAL A 240 13.91 -20.16 3.49
C VAL A 240 12.76 -19.46 2.81
N LYS A 241 13.08 -18.61 1.81
CA LYS A 241 12.08 -17.91 0.97
C LYS A 241 12.01 -18.54 -0.42
N VAL A 242 10.80 -18.83 -0.85
CA VAL A 242 10.52 -19.47 -2.14
C VAL A 242 9.44 -18.68 -2.87
N ILE A 243 9.64 -18.46 -4.16
CA ILE A 243 8.56 -18.08 -5.08
C ILE A 243 8.03 -19.36 -5.72
N GLU A 244 6.78 -19.65 -5.47
CA GLU A 244 6.03 -20.80 -5.98
C GLU A 244 5.08 -20.31 -7.07
N VAL A 245 5.19 -20.87 -8.27
CA VAL A 245 4.29 -20.62 -9.40
C VAL A 245 3.47 -21.86 -9.67
N TRP A 246 2.16 -21.78 -9.55
CA TRP A 246 1.22 -22.81 -10.00
C TRP A 246 0.84 -22.58 -11.44
N MET A 247 0.73 -23.65 -12.23
CA MET A 247 0.31 -23.63 -13.63
C MET A 247 -0.67 -24.75 -13.90
N GLY A 248 -1.81 -24.43 -14.53
CA GLY A 248 -2.85 -25.42 -14.87
C GLY A 248 -4.14 -24.77 -15.34
N ASP A 249 -5.04 -25.58 -15.90
CA ASP A 249 -6.34 -25.10 -16.39
C ASP A 249 -7.31 -24.77 -15.26
N THR A 250 -7.13 -25.40 -14.10
CA THR A 250 -7.92 -25.14 -12.89
C THR A 250 -7.00 -25.11 -11.68
N LEU A 251 -6.98 -23.96 -10.98
CA LEU A 251 -6.15 -23.77 -9.80
C LEU A 251 -7.02 -23.73 -8.55
N SER A 252 -7.04 -24.83 -7.79
CA SER A 252 -7.74 -24.96 -6.52
C SER A 252 -6.80 -25.35 -5.40
N GLU A 253 -6.99 -24.78 -4.21
CA GLU A 253 -6.30 -25.22 -2.98
C GLU A 253 -6.74 -26.64 -2.56
N GLU A 254 -7.89 -27.12 -3.07
CA GLU A 254 -8.41 -28.46 -2.83
C GLU A 254 -7.80 -29.53 -3.74
N ASP A 255 -7.06 -29.11 -4.81
CA ASP A 255 -6.27 -30.04 -5.65
C ASP A 255 -5.01 -30.47 -4.90
N ILE A 256 -5.20 -31.24 -3.84
CA ILE A 256 -4.11 -31.70 -2.99
C ILE A 256 -4.44 -33.05 -2.34
N GLU A 257 -3.53 -34.00 -2.48
CA GLU A 257 -3.50 -35.22 -1.71
C GLU A 257 -2.26 -35.19 -0.81
N ARG A 258 -2.44 -35.64 0.42
CA ARG A 258 -1.36 -35.71 1.42
C ARG A 258 -1.18 -37.12 1.89
N ARG A 259 0.06 -37.51 2.18
CA ARG A 259 0.40 -38.76 2.87
C ARG A 259 1.16 -38.45 4.16
N ASN A 260 0.96 -39.31 5.13
CA ASN A 260 1.65 -39.21 6.44
C ASN A 260 3.08 -39.79 6.35
#